data_43b60c9f25107e676a0c9644bd71d1b8
#
_entry.id   43b60c9f25107e676a0c9644bd71d1b8
#
_cell.length_a   1.000
_cell.length_b   1.000
_cell.length_c   1.000
_cell.angle_alpha   90.00
_cell.angle_beta   90.00
_cell.angle_gamma   90.00
#
_symmetry.space_group_name_H-M   'P 1'
#
loop_
_entity.id
_entity.type
_entity.pdbx_description
1 polymer ?
#
loop_
_entity_poly.entity_id
_entity_poly.type
_entity_poly.pdbx_seq_one_letter_code
_entity_poly.pdbx_strand_id
1 'polypeptide(L)'
;MDAVFKQVKTATDKIRARGGQVCFVRTPSSGGYIETENVVYPREKYWDRMLAYTETPGVHFEDYPATAHFICPEWSHLSSQDTIPYTLHLIRTLEEEKGWKFQRHSLARR
;
A
#
# COMPACT_ATOMS: atom_id res chain seq x y z
N MET A 1 -20.90 -1.41 -1.49
CA MET A 1 -19.47 -1.18 -1.73
C MET A 1 -19.19 -0.38 -3.01
N ASP A 2 -20.00 -0.53 -4.05
CA ASP A 2 -19.78 0.21 -5.30
C ASP A 2 -19.85 1.73 -5.12
N ALA A 3 -20.70 2.22 -4.23
CA ALA A 3 -20.77 3.65 -3.92
C ALA A 3 -19.46 4.16 -3.34
N VAL A 4 -18.81 3.37 -2.49
CA VAL A 4 -17.51 3.72 -1.90
C VAL A 4 -16.42 3.72 -2.98
N PHE A 5 -16.40 2.69 -3.82
CA PHE A 5 -15.43 2.62 -4.92
C PHE A 5 -15.59 3.81 -5.88
N LYS A 6 -16.83 4.21 -6.13
CA LYS A 6 -17.10 5.38 -6.98
C LYS A 6 -16.55 6.66 -6.37
N GLN A 7 -16.71 6.84 -5.06
CA GLN A 7 -16.16 8.01 -4.36
C GLN A 7 -14.64 8.01 -4.43
N VAL A 8 -14.01 6.85 -4.20
CA VAL A 8 -12.56 6.71 -4.28
C VAL A 8 -12.07 7.02 -5.69
N LYS A 9 -12.75 6.48 -6.71
CA LYS A 9 -12.40 6.77 -8.10
C LYS A 9 -12.48 8.26 -8.41
N THR A 10 -13.52 8.92 -7.95
CA THR A 10 -13.68 10.37 -8.15
C THR A 10 -12.47 11.13 -7.55
N ALA A 11 -12.05 10.74 -6.34
CA ALA A 11 -10.90 11.37 -5.68
C ALA A 11 -9.59 11.11 -6.41
N THR A 12 -9.34 9.86 -6.82
CA THR A 12 -8.10 9.51 -7.53
C THR A 12 -8.05 10.15 -8.91
N ASP A 13 -9.18 10.22 -9.61
CA ASP A 13 -9.25 10.90 -10.91
C ASP A 13 -8.92 12.38 -10.80
N LYS A 14 -9.38 13.06 -9.73
CA LYS A 14 -9.05 14.47 -9.49
C LYS A 14 -7.57 14.68 -9.28
N ILE A 15 -6.92 13.80 -8.52
CA ILE A 15 -5.49 13.90 -8.27
C ILE A 15 -4.72 13.72 -9.59
N ARG A 16 -5.08 12.72 -10.38
CA ARG A 16 -4.42 12.46 -11.67
C ARG A 16 -4.66 13.59 -12.67
N ALA A 17 -5.84 14.20 -12.67
CA ALA A 17 -6.15 15.32 -13.55
C ALA A 17 -5.27 16.54 -13.29
N ARG A 18 -4.72 16.66 -12.09
CA ARG A 18 -3.77 17.72 -11.72
C ARG A 18 -2.32 17.31 -11.90
N GLY A 19 -2.06 16.19 -12.55
CA GLY A 19 -0.70 15.68 -12.75
C GLY A 19 -0.14 14.89 -11.57
N GLY A 20 -0.95 14.59 -10.56
CA GLY A 20 -0.53 13.81 -9.40
C GLY A 20 -0.55 12.31 -9.68
N GLN A 21 0.04 11.56 -8.75
CA GLN A 21 0.07 10.11 -8.78
C GLN A 21 -0.57 9.56 -7.52
N VAL A 22 -1.21 8.40 -7.63
CA VAL A 22 -1.81 7.70 -6.50
C VAL A 22 -1.36 6.25 -6.53
N CYS A 23 -1.01 5.72 -5.37
CA CYS A 23 -0.77 4.30 -5.18
C CYS A 23 -1.37 3.90 -3.84
N PHE A 24 -2.18 2.87 -3.84
CA PHE A 24 -2.73 2.33 -2.59
C PHE A 24 -1.72 1.40 -1.95
N VAL A 25 -1.62 1.46 -0.63
CA VAL A 25 -0.69 0.62 0.12
C VAL A 25 -1.45 -0.14 1.20
N ARG A 26 -1.31 -1.46 1.18
CA ARG A 26 -1.78 -2.32 2.26
C ARG A 26 -0.57 -2.71 3.10
N THR A 27 -0.45 -2.09 4.26
CA THR A 27 0.65 -2.33 5.19
C THR A 27 0.46 -3.65 5.93
N PRO A 28 1.53 -4.23 6.52
CA PRO A 28 1.42 -5.51 7.21
C PRO A 28 0.39 -5.51 8.34
N SER A 29 -0.25 -6.65 8.49
CA SER A 29 -1.21 -6.94 9.53
C SER A 29 -1.02 -8.41 9.94
N SER A 30 -1.36 -8.76 11.16
CA SER A 30 -1.12 -10.12 11.68
C SER A 30 -2.28 -10.61 12.53
N GLY A 31 -2.24 -11.90 12.86
CA GLY A 31 -3.16 -12.52 13.80
C GLY A 31 -4.62 -12.38 13.41
N GLY A 32 -5.46 -12.07 14.38
CA GLY A 32 -6.90 -12.02 14.19
C GLY A 32 -7.36 -10.96 13.20
N TYR A 33 -6.60 -9.88 13.01
CA TYR A 33 -6.96 -8.85 12.04
C TYR A 33 -6.87 -9.37 10.61
N ILE A 34 -5.76 -10.00 10.25
CA ILE A 34 -5.61 -10.53 8.89
C ILE A 34 -6.52 -11.75 8.67
N GLU A 35 -6.71 -12.57 9.68
CA GLU A 35 -7.61 -13.73 9.59
C GLU A 35 -9.06 -13.28 9.36
N THR A 36 -9.52 -12.28 10.10
CA THR A 36 -10.86 -11.72 9.94
C THR A 36 -11.01 -11.06 8.57
N GLU A 37 -10.01 -10.32 8.15
CA GLU A 37 -10.04 -9.66 6.85
C GLU A 37 -10.18 -10.69 5.72
N ASN A 38 -9.46 -11.80 5.80
CA ASN A 38 -9.51 -12.83 4.77
C ASN A 38 -10.90 -13.47 4.64
N VAL A 39 -11.66 -13.52 5.74
CA VAL A 39 -13.01 -14.08 5.76
C VAL A 39 -14.07 -13.04 5.37
N VAL A 40 -14.03 -11.87 6.01
CA VAL A 40 -15.07 -10.83 5.86
C VAL A 40 -14.82 -9.95 4.64
N TYR A 41 -13.56 -9.65 4.37
CA TYR A 41 -13.16 -8.76 3.29
C TYR A 41 -12.13 -9.44 2.38
N PRO A 42 -12.50 -10.54 1.72
CA PRO A 42 -11.54 -11.28 0.89
C PRO A 42 -10.95 -10.36 -0.18
N ARG A 43 -9.66 -10.53 -0.39
CA ARG A 43 -8.85 -9.65 -1.23
C ARG A 43 -9.43 -9.45 -2.63
N GLU A 44 -9.92 -10.53 -3.24
CA GLU A 44 -10.44 -10.50 -4.62
C GLU A 44 -11.66 -9.60 -4.75
N LYS A 45 -12.46 -9.49 -3.69
CA LYS A 45 -13.72 -8.74 -3.70
C LYS A 45 -13.55 -7.29 -3.25
N TYR A 46 -12.47 -6.98 -2.58
CA TYR A 46 -12.26 -5.64 -2.01
C TYR A 46 -10.99 -4.97 -2.54
N TRP A 47 -9.83 -5.48 -2.19
CA TRP A 47 -8.57 -4.87 -2.60
C TRP A 47 -8.38 -4.90 -4.12
N ASP A 48 -8.40 -6.09 -4.71
CA ASP A 48 -8.16 -6.24 -6.14
C ASP A 48 -9.24 -5.53 -6.95
N ARG A 49 -10.47 -5.62 -6.52
CA ARG A 49 -11.59 -4.96 -7.18
C ARG A 49 -11.48 -3.44 -7.11
N MET A 50 -11.07 -2.89 -5.96
CA MET A 50 -10.88 -1.46 -5.82
C MET A 50 -9.78 -0.94 -6.75
N LEU A 51 -8.65 -1.65 -6.82
CA LEU A 51 -7.57 -1.27 -7.73
C LEU A 51 -8.04 -1.26 -9.18
N ALA A 52 -8.77 -2.30 -9.59
CA ALA A 52 -9.29 -2.38 -10.94
C ALA A 52 -10.32 -1.29 -11.24
N TYR A 53 -11.25 -1.07 -10.32
CA TYR A 53 -12.30 -0.07 -10.48
C TYR A 53 -11.73 1.35 -10.58
N THR A 54 -10.75 1.67 -9.78
CA THR A 54 -10.13 3.00 -9.74
C THR A 54 -8.97 3.15 -10.73
N GLU A 55 -8.59 2.07 -11.40
CA GLU A 55 -7.43 2.04 -12.30
C GLU A 55 -6.18 2.58 -11.60
N THR A 56 -5.99 2.18 -10.35
CA THR A 56 -4.92 2.68 -9.48
C THR A 56 -4.01 1.52 -9.10
N PRO A 57 -2.68 1.72 -9.16
CA PRO A 57 -1.75 0.68 -8.69
C PRO A 57 -1.79 0.55 -7.18
N GLY A 58 -1.39 -0.61 -6.70
CA GLY A 58 -1.32 -0.89 -5.27
C GLY A 58 -0.11 -1.71 -4.90
N VAL A 59 0.30 -1.61 -3.65
CA VAL A 59 1.37 -2.40 -3.05
C VAL A 59 0.80 -3.10 -1.82
N HIS A 60 0.64 -4.41 -1.93
CA HIS A 60 0.14 -5.23 -0.83
C HIS A 60 1.30 -5.99 -0.20
N PHE A 61 1.39 -5.95 1.12
CA PHE A 61 2.53 -6.53 1.83
C PHE A 61 2.70 -8.03 1.58
N GLU A 62 1.61 -8.75 1.35
CA GLU A 62 1.67 -10.19 1.11
C GLU A 62 2.25 -10.58 -0.25
N ASP A 63 2.35 -9.63 -1.17
CA ASP A 63 2.84 -9.90 -2.53
C ASP A 63 4.36 -9.97 -2.63
N TYR A 64 5.06 -9.63 -1.54
CA TYR A 64 6.52 -9.55 -1.55
C TYR A 64 7.11 -10.37 -0.42
N PRO A 65 8.03 -11.30 -0.71
CA PRO A 65 8.69 -12.06 0.35
C PRO A 65 9.36 -11.18 1.39
N ALA A 66 9.86 -10.02 0.98
CA ALA A 66 10.54 -9.10 1.89
C ALA A 66 9.62 -8.50 2.95
N THR A 67 8.32 -8.46 2.71
CA THR A 67 7.35 -7.86 3.64
C THR A 67 6.29 -8.83 4.14
N ALA A 68 6.06 -9.93 3.44
CA ALA A 68 5.02 -10.89 3.79
C ALA A 68 5.27 -11.58 5.14
N HIS A 69 6.53 -11.66 5.57
CA HIS A 69 6.92 -12.35 6.79
C HIS A 69 6.85 -11.49 8.05
N PHE A 70 6.63 -10.19 7.92
CA PHE A 70 6.57 -9.31 9.09
C PHE A 70 5.43 -9.71 10.02
N ILE A 71 5.70 -9.69 11.32
CA ILE A 71 4.72 -9.96 12.35
C ILE A 71 4.49 -8.66 13.12
N CYS A 72 3.23 -8.24 13.17
CA CYS A 72 2.83 -7.06 13.94
C CYS A 72 2.54 -7.50 15.39
N PRO A 73 3.28 -7.01 16.40
CA PRO A 73 3.15 -7.50 17.76
C PRO A 73 1.71 -7.40 18.31
N GLU A 74 0.99 -6.34 17.98
CA GLU A 74 -0.41 -6.16 18.40
C GLU A 74 -1.36 -6.25 17.20
N TRP A 75 -0.95 -6.94 16.14
CA TRP A 75 -1.66 -7.27 14.92
C TRP A 75 -1.83 -6.16 13.89
N SER A 76 -1.76 -4.89 14.28
CA SER A 76 -2.04 -3.77 13.37
C SER A 76 -0.84 -2.89 13.05
N HIS A 77 0.23 -2.94 13.85
CA HIS A 77 1.40 -2.09 13.67
C HIS A 77 2.69 -2.88 13.70
N LEU A 78 3.62 -2.50 12.83
CA LEU A 78 4.97 -3.05 12.85
C LEU A 78 5.69 -2.61 14.13
N SER A 79 6.64 -3.45 14.58
CA SER A 79 7.58 -3.03 15.62
C SER A 79 8.42 -1.87 15.09
N SER A 80 8.99 -1.08 16.01
CA SER A 80 9.86 0.03 15.59
C SER A 80 11.07 -0.44 14.80
N GLN A 81 11.53 -1.67 15.04
CA GLN A 81 12.66 -2.26 14.32
C GLN A 81 12.28 -2.63 12.88
N ASP A 82 11.06 -3.08 12.66
CA ASP A 82 10.61 -3.53 11.34
C ASP A 82 10.13 -2.39 10.45
N THR A 83 9.84 -1.22 11.01
CA THR A 83 9.40 -0.07 10.21
C THR A 83 10.46 0.41 9.22
N ILE A 84 11.74 0.32 9.58
CA ILE A 84 12.83 0.76 8.70
C ILE A 84 12.93 -0.13 7.46
N PRO A 85 13.12 -1.47 7.59
CA PRO A 85 13.19 -2.31 6.39
C PRO A 85 11.89 -2.30 5.59
N TYR A 86 10.73 -2.19 6.23
CA TYR A 86 9.48 -2.07 5.50
C TYR A 86 9.44 -0.79 4.66
N THR A 87 9.80 0.35 5.24
CA THR A 87 9.81 1.63 4.54
C THR A 87 10.76 1.62 3.35
N LEU A 88 11.96 1.06 3.54
CA LEU A 88 12.94 0.93 2.46
C LEU A 88 12.41 0.07 1.32
N HIS A 89 11.76 -1.04 1.65
CA HIS A 89 11.16 -1.90 0.64
C HIS A 89 10.05 -1.18 -0.13
N LEU A 90 9.19 -0.46 0.58
CA LEU A 90 8.10 0.30 -0.04
C LEU A 90 8.65 1.35 -1.01
N ILE A 91 9.66 2.10 -0.60
CA ILE A 91 10.28 3.11 -1.45
C ILE A 91 10.86 2.46 -2.71
N ARG A 92 11.59 1.35 -2.57
CA ARG A 92 12.14 0.63 -3.72
C ARG A 92 11.06 0.13 -4.66
N THR A 93 9.99 -0.42 -4.11
CA THR A 93 8.87 -0.93 -4.91
C THR A 93 8.23 0.19 -5.71
N LEU A 94 7.99 1.33 -5.08
CA LEU A 94 7.42 2.48 -5.76
C LEU A 94 8.35 2.98 -6.89
N GLU A 95 9.66 3.01 -6.65
CA GLU A 95 10.62 3.44 -7.67
C GLU A 95 10.76 2.43 -8.81
N GLU A 96 10.95 1.16 -8.47
CA GLU A 96 11.32 0.14 -9.45
C GLU A 96 10.12 -0.42 -10.21
N GLU A 97 8.97 -0.53 -9.57
CA GLU A 97 7.79 -1.17 -10.16
C GLU A 97 6.69 -0.19 -10.54
N LYS A 98 6.56 0.93 -9.83
CA LYS A 98 5.48 1.88 -10.05
C LYS A 98 5.93 3.16 -10.74
N GLY A 99 7.21 3.28 -11.04
CA GLY A 99 7.74 4.43 -11.76
C GLY A 99 7.80 5.73 -10.99
N TRP A 100 7.70 5.67 -9.66
CA TRP A 100 7.80 6.86 -8.83
C TRP A 100 9.23 7.36 -8.74
N LYS A 101 9.39 8.67 -8.61
CA LYS A 101 10.69 9.32 -8.45
C LYS A 101 10.66 10.12 -7.18
N PHE A 102 11.60 9.82 -6.29
CA PHE A 102 11.73 10.57 -5.04
C PHE A 102 12.88 11.54 -5.14
N GLN A 103 12.66 12.77 -4.71
CA GLN A 103 13.70 13.76 -4.63
C GLN A 103 14.64 13.39 -3.49
N ARG A 104 15.92 13.23 -3.81
CA ARG A 104 16.93 12.89 -2.81
C ARG A 104 17.79 14.12 -2.54
N HIS A 105 18.02 14.37 -1.25
CA HIS A 105 18.89 15.45 -0.83
C HIS A 105 20.28 14.90 -0.55
N SER A 106 21.29 15.64 -0.99
CA SER A 106 22.68 15.28 -0.69
C SER A 106 22.97 15.50 0.78
N LEU A 107 23.66 14.54 1.41
CA LEU A 107 24.13 14.71 2.78
C LEU A 107 25.14 15.84 2.91
N ALA A 108 25.82 16.19 1.84
CA ALA A 108 26.80 17.29 1.84
C ALA A 108 26.13 18.67 2.07
N ARG A 109 24.81 18.76 1.98
CA ARG A 109 24.07 19.99 2.24
C ARG A 109 23.88 20.26 3.73
N ARG A 110 24.26 19.33 4.57
CA ARG A 110 24.04 19.43 6.02
C ARG A 110 25.31 19.89 6.76
#